data_9ab6fc7c2a84c4579b629f86b3aff789
#
_entry.id   9ab6fc7c2a84c4579b629f86b3aff789
#
_cell.length_a   1.000
_cell.length_b   1.000
_cell.length_c   1.000
_cell.angle_alpha   90.00
_cell.angle_beta   90.00
_cell.angle_gamma   90.00
#
_symmetry.space_group_name_H-M   'P 1'
#
loop_
_entity.id
_entity.type
_entity.pdbx_description
1 polymer ?
#
loop_
_entity_poly.entity_id
_entity_poly.type
_entity_poly.pdbx_seq_one_letter_code
_entity_poly.pdbx_strand_id
1 'polypeptide(L)'
;MSVTIRKAGERDFPFIFEMMKEFAVFQKTPEKVFITLDQMIRDRDIFNCLVAEVSNKEIVGFATFFFTYYSWTGKGLYLDDLYIKDRFRKQSIGKKLLYAVIDLAKKEQCKRVRWLVSGWNAEAIEFYKKMGAVIETTEYICDLAIE
;
A
#
# COMPACT_ATOMS: atom_id res chain seq x y z
N MET A 1 -9.16 -15.29 14.17
CA MET A 1 -9.22 -15.42 12.70
C MET A 1 -7.81 -15.43 12.13
N SER A 2 -7.51 -16.41 11.31
CA SER A 2 -6.19 -16.54 10.69
C SER A 2 -6.10 -15.64 9.46
N VAL A 3 -5.00 -14.90 9.34
CA VAL A 3 -4.75 -14.01 8.21
C VAL A 3 -3.41 -14.38 7.59
N THR A 4 -3.41 -14.57 6.28
CA THR A 4 -2.20 -14.83 5.51
C THR A 4 -1.88 -13.62 4.65
N ILE A 5 -0.64 -13.15 4.72
CA ILE A 5 -0.16 -12.09 3.82
C ILE A 5 0.66 -12.79 2.73
N ARG A 6 0.30 -12.52 1.49
CA ARG A 6 0.99 -13.14 0.35
C ARG A 6 1.05 -12.18 -0.84
N LYS A 7 1.91 -12.49 -1.78
CA LYS A 7 1.99 -11.74 -3.03
C LYS A 7 0.71 -11.97 -3.84
N ALA A 8 0.19 -10.89 -4.42
CA ALA A 8 -0.98 -10.99 -5.29
C ALA A 8 -0.62 -11.68 -6.60
N GLY A 9 -1.56 -12.51 -7.09
CA GLY A 9 -1.50 -13.04 -8.44
C GLY A 9 -2.56 -12.38 -9.30
N GLU A 10 -2.49 -12.62 -10.61
CA GLU A 10 -3.43 -11.99 -11.55
C GLU A 10 -4.90 -12.28 -11.19
N ARG A 11 -5.16 -13.47 -10.67
CA ARG A 11 -6.52 -13.86 -10.24
C ARG A 11 -7.06 -13.00 -9.11
N ASP A 12 -6.20 -12.32 -8.38
CA ASP A 12 -6.59 -11.44 -7.27
C ASP A 12 -6.96 -10.04 -7.77
N PHE A 13 -6.58 -9.68 -8.98
CA PHE A 13 -6.73 -8.31 -9.50
C PHE A 13 -8.17 -7.80 -9.45
N PRO A 14 -9.20 -8.59 -9.82
CA PRO A 14 -10.58 -8.10 -9.71
C PRO A 14 -10.95 -7.68 -8.28
N PHE A 15 -10.51 -8.43 -7.29
CA PHE A 15 -10.79 -8.12 -5.88
C PHE A 15 -10.00 -6.89 -5.42
N ILE A 16 -8.74 -6.77 -5.84
CA ILE A 16 -7.92 -5.60 -5.53
C ILE A 16 -8.53 -4.36 -6.16
N PHE A 17 -8.95 -4.44 -7.42
CA PHE A 17 -9.58 -3.33 -8.13
C PHE A 17 -10.84 -2.84 -7.41
N GLU A 18 -11.69 -3.77 -6.96
CA GLU A 18 -12.88 -3.41 -6.19
C GLU A 18 -12.50 -2.69 -4.88
N MET A 19 -11.46 -3.16 -4.19
CA MET A 19 -10.99 -2.51 -2.97
C MET A 19 -10.38 -1.13 -3.24
N MET A 20 -9.72 -0.94 -4.38
CA MET A 20 -9.22 0.38 -4.79
C MET A 20 -10.37 1.37 -4.92
N LYS A 21 -11.49 0.94 -5.51
CA LYS A 21 -12.69 1.78 -5.64
C LYS A 21 -13.32 2.06 -4.27
N GLU A 22 -13.38 1.05 -3.41
CA GLU A 22 -13.87 1.23 -2.02
C GLU A 22 -13.02 2.27 -1.27
N PHE A 23 -11.70 2.18 -1.42
CA PHE A 23 -10.79 3.09 -0.77
C PHE A 23 -11.00 4.53 -1.27
N ALA A 24 -11.17 4.71 -2.57
CA ALA A 24 -11.41 6.02 -3.15
C ALA A 24 -12.72 6.64 -2.64
N VAL A 25 -13.77 5.82 -2.48
CA VAL A 25 -15.04 6.27 -1.89
C VAL A 25 -14.81 6.67 -0.42
N PHE A 26 -14.07 5.85 0.34
CA PHE A 26 -13.73 6.16 1.73
C PHE A 26 -12.97 7.49 1.83
N GLN A 27 -12.07 7.76 0.89
CA GLN A 27 -11.33 9.02 0.83
C GLN A 27 -12.13 10.18 0.22
N LYS A 28 -13.38 9.92 -0.19
CA LYS A 28 -14.28 10.90 -0.82
C LYS A 28 -13.75 11.43 -2.15
N THR A 29 -12.97 10.61 -2.86
CA THR A 29 -12.38 10.96 -4.16
C THR A 29 -12.54 9.85 -5.18
N PRO A 30 -13.76 9.26 -5.36
CA PRO A 30 -13.93 8.16 -6.30
C PRO A 30 -13.58 8.53 -7.74
N GLU A 31 -13.70 9.80 -8.10
CA GLU A 31 -13.38 10.32 -9.44
C GLU A 31 -11.89 10.27 -9.76
N LYS A 32 -11.03 10.04 -8.78
CA LYS A 32 -9.57 9.94 -8.99
C LYS A 32 -9.10 8.56 -9.43
N VAL A 33 -9.99 7.56 -9.46
CA VAL A 33 -9.63 6.22 -9.94
C VAL A 33 -9.82 6.17 -11.45
N PHE A 34 -8.72 6.29 -12.18
CA PHE A 34 -8.72 6.23 -13.65
C PHE A 34 -8.30 4.88 -14.19
N ILE A 35 -7.66 4.05 -13.36
CA ILE A 35 -7.18 2.74 -13.78
C ILE A 35 -8.34 1.80 -14.05
N THR A 36 -8.12 0.85 -14.96
CA THR A 36 -9.09 -0.21 -15.26
C THR A 36 -8.46 -1.56 -14.96
N LEU A 37 -9.29 -2.59 -14.83
CA LEU A 37 -8.80 -3.95 -14.64
C LEU A 37 -7.91 -4.38 -15.80
N ASP A 38 -8.29 -4.04 -17.04
CA ASP A 38 -7.46 -4.36 -18.21
C ASP A 38 -6.09 -3.69 -18.14
N GLN A 39 -6.03 -2.46 -17.66
CA GLN A 39 -4.76 -1.76 -17.45
C GLN A 39 -3.89 -2.48 -16.43
N MET A 40 -4.48 -2.91 -15.32
CA MET A 40 -3.74 -3.66 -14.29
C MET A 40 -3.13 -4.93 -14.87
N ILE A 41 -3.88 -5.64 -15.69
CA ILE A 41 -3.41 -6.87 -16.32
C ILE A 41 -2.24 -6.57 -17.27
N ARG A 42 -2.36 -5.51 -18.07
CA ARG A 42 -1.27 -5.09 -18.98
C ARG A 42 -0.01 -4.73 -18.20
N ASP A 43 -0.17 -4.11 -17.03
CA ASP A 43 0.94 -3.62 -16.19
C ASP A 43 1.38 -4.64 -15.14
N ARG A 44 0.94 -5.90 -15.24
CA ARG A 44 1.17 -6.90 -14.18
C ARG A 44 2.63 -7.09 -13.79
N ASP A 45 3.54 -6.85 -14.71
CA ASP A 45 4.97 -7.04 -14.44
C ASP A 45 5.57 -5.92 -13.58
N ILE A 46 4.91 -4.76 -13.52
CA ILE A 46 5.36 -3.64 -12.70
C ILE A 46 4.40 -3.34 -11.55
N PHE A 47 3.26 -4.02 -11.49
CA PHE A 47 2.29 -3.86 -10.41
C PHE A 47 2.64 -4.79 -9.25
N ASN A 48 3.15 -4.21 -8.17
CA ASN A 48 3.52 -4.96 -6.98
C ASN A 48 2.46 -4.80 -5.90
N CYS A 49 1.98 -5.92 -5.40
CA CYS A 49 0.91 -5.89 -4.40
C CYS A 49 1.01 -7.09 -3.47
N LEU A 50 0.86 -6.84 -2.18
CA LEU A 50 0.61 -7.89 -1.19
C LEU A 50 -0.86 -7.85 -0.83
N VAL A 51 -1.45 -9.02 -0.61
CA VAL A 51 -2.85 -9.14 -0.17
C VAL A 51 -2.94 -9.82 1.18
N ALA A 52 -3.96 -9.46 1.93
CA ALA A 52 -4.32 -10.13 3.17
C ALA A 52 -5.51 -11.04 2.89
N GLU A 53 -5.32 -12.33 3.12
CA GLU A 53 -6.32 -13.36 2.86
C GLU A 53 -6.73 -14.00 4.18
N VAL A 54 -8.02 -14.10 4.43
CA VAL A 54 -8.54 -14.79 5.62
C VAL A 54 -8.83 -16.25 5.32
N SER A 55 -9.16 -17.02 6.36
CA SER A 55 -9.25 -18.48 6.28
C SER A 55 -10.21 -19.02 5.23
N ASN A 56 -11.26 -18.28 4.88
CA ASN A 56 -12.22 -18.68 3.84
C ASN A 56 -11.81 -18.24 2.43
N LYS A 57 -10.55 -17.83 2.23
CA LYS A 57 -10.00 -17.37 0.95
C LYS A 57 -10.45 -15.97 0.52
N GLU A 58 -11.18 -15.27 1.36
CA GLU A 58 -11.56 -13.89 1.06
C GLU A 58 -10.35 -12.96 1.17
N ILE A 59 -10.18 -12.08 0.18
CA ILE A 59 -9.17 -11.03 0.19
C ILE A 59 -9.76 -9.82 0.91
N VAL A 60 -9.16 -9.42 2.01
CA VAL A 60 -9.71 -8.39 2.89
C VAL A 60 -8.86 -7.13 2.98
N GLY A 61 -7.70 -7.13 2.36
CA GLY A 61 -6.84 -5.96 2.34
C GLY A 61 -5.74 -6.09 1.31
N PHE A 62 -5.10 -4.96 1.01
CA PHE A 62 -4.00 -4.96 0.06
C PHE A 62 -3.00 -3.84 0.39
N ALA A 63 -1.78 -4.02 -0.09
CA ALA A 63 -0.75 -2.99 -0.06
C ALA A 63 -0.08 -2.96 -1.43
N THR A 64 -0.08 -1.79 -2.08
CA THR A 64 0.61 -1.60 -3.36
C THR A 64 1.90 -0.83 -3.13
N PHE A 65 2.91 -1.18 -3.87
CA PHE A 65 4.23 -0.58 -3.67
C PHE A 65 5.05 -0.68 -4.96
N PHE A 66 6.13 0.08 -5.01
CA PHE A 66 7.08 0.01 -6.12
C PHE A 66 8.49 0.21 -5.62
N PHE A 67 9.45 -0.33 -6.35
CA PHE A 67 10.85 -0.16 -6.02
C PHE A 67 11.38 1.12 -6.65
N THR A 68 12.21 1.82 -5.88
CA THR A 68 12.78 3.10 -6.27
C THR A 68 14.30 2.99 -6.26
N TYR A 69 14.96 3.95 -6.87
CA TYR A 69 16.40 4.11 -6.70
C TYR A 69 16.67 5.56 -6.35
N TYR A 70 17.08 5.79 -5.10
CA TYR A 70 17.41 7.12 -4.60
C TYR A 70 18.89 7.37 -4.84
N SER A 71 19.23 8.51 -5.44
CA SER A 71 20.62 8.79 -5.82
C SER A 71 21.59 8.81 -4.65
N TRP A 72 21.11 9.15 -3.45
CA TRP A 72 21.97 9.22 -2.27
C TRP A 72 22.01 7.93 -1.45
N THR A 73 20.96 7.15 -1.47
CA THR A 73 20.84 5.98 -0.59
C THR A 73 20.69 4.65 -1.31
N GLY A 74 20.39 4.67 -2.62
CA GLY A 74 20.27 3.45 -3.40
C GLY A 74 18.84 2.92 -3.44
N LYS A 75 18.71 1.61 -3.56
CA LYS A 75 17.41 0.94 -3.72
C LYS A 75 16.51 1.20 -2.52
N GLY A 76 15.27 1.54 -2.80
CA GLY A 76 14.24 1.75 -1.79
C GLY A 76 12.93 1.12 -2.22
N LEU A 77 11.97 1.18 -1.33
CA LEU A 77 10.60 0.75 -1.62
C LEU A 77 9.67 1.89 -1.22
N TYR A 78 8.76 2.23 -2.12
CA TYR A 78 7.72 3.21 -1.85
C TYR A 78 6.38 2.50 -1.72
N LEU A 79 5.76 2.62 -0.55
CA LEU A 79 4.44 2.07 -0.29
C LEU A 79 3.41 3.10 -0.73
N ASP A 80 2.64 2.75 -1.75
CA ASP A 80 1.66 3.67 -2.33
C ASP A 80 0.35 3.66 -1.55
N ASP A 81 -0.34 2.52 -1.51
CA ASP A 81 -1.60 2.40 -0.79
C ASP A 81 -1.59 1.20 0.14
N LEU A 82 -2.29 1.34 1.25
CA LEU A 82 -2.58 0.25 2.17
C LEU A 82 -4.02 0.40 2.62
N TYR A 83 -4.83 -0.62 2.34
CA TYR A 83 -6.27 -0.57 2.63
C TYR A 83 -6.75 -1.89 3.21
N ILE A 84 -7.61 -1.80 4.21
CA ILE A 84 -8.28 -2.95 4.82
C ILE A 84 -9.78 -2.70 4.73
N LYS A 85 -10.54 -3.70 4.32
CA LYS A 85 -12.01 -3.62 4.29
C LYS A 85 -12.53 -3.25 5.67
N ASP A 86 -13.56 -2.40 5.71
CA ASP A 86 -14.07 -1.80 6.93
C ASP A 86 -14.36 -2.82 8.03
N ARG A 87 -15.06 -3.91 7.70
CA ARG A 87 -15.44 -4.94 8.69
C ARG A 87 -14.27 -5.73 9.25
N PHE A 88 -13.08 -5.57 8.69
CA PHE A 88 -11.86 -6.26 9.14
C PHE A 88 -10.86 -5.32 9.82
N ARG A 89 -11.23 -4.06 10.03
CA ARG A 89 -10.36 -3.09 10.70
C ARG A 89 -10.29 -3.39 12.19
N LYS A 90 -9.28 -2.77 12.86
CA LYS A 90 -9.04 -2.94 14.30
C LYS A 90 -8.69 -4.36 14.70
N GLN A 91 -8.17 -5.16 13.76
CA GLN A 91 -7.71 -6.53 14.00
C GLN A 91 -6.22 -6.68 13.68
N SER A 92 -5.51 -5.56 13.60
CA SER A 92 -4.06 -5.50 13.32
C SER A 92 -3.66 -6.01 11.94
N ILE A 93 -4.60 -6.15 11.00
CA ILE A 93 -4.30 -6.63 9.65
C ILE A 93 -3.46 -5.60 8.88
N GLY A 94 -3.81 -4.31 9.01
CA GLY A 94 -3.03 -3.23 8.39
C GLY A 94 -1.59 -3.21 8.87
N LYS A 95 -1.40 -3.40 10.18
CA LYS A 95 -0.08 -3.50 10.78
C LYS A 95 0.70 -4.70 10.20
N LYS A 96 0.04 -5.85 10.07
CA LYS A 96 0.65 -7.05 9.48
C LYS A 96 1.07 -6.81 8.04
N LEU A 97 0.22 -6.15 7.25
CA LEU A 97 0.56 -5.78 5.88
C LEU A 97 1.76 -4.84 5.82
N LEU A 98 1.77 -3.81 6.68
CA LEU A 98 2.88 -2.86 6.71
C LEU A 98 4.20 -3.57 7.04
N TYR A 99 4.19 -4.42 8.07
CA TYR A 99 5.40 -5.15 8.44
C TYR A 99 5.82 -6.15 7.38
N ALA A 100 4.86 -6.75 6.65
CA ALA A 100 5.19 -7.63 5.53
C ALA A 100 5.89 -6.86 4.40
N VAL A 101 5.45 -5.64 4.12
CA VAL A 101 6.11 -4.76 3.13
C VAL A 101 7.54 -4.42 3.60
N ILE A 102 7.69 -4.08 4.87
CA ILE A 102 9.01 -3.77 5.45
C ILE A 102 9.94 -4.99 5.38
N ASP A 103 9.44 -6.17 5.71
CA ASP A 103 10.22 -7.40 5.64
C ASP A 103 10.63 -7.71 4.20
N LEU A 104 9.74 -7.50 3.24
CA LEU A 104 10.06 -7.64 1.82
C LEU A 104 11.16 -6.66 1.40
N ALA A 105 11.06 -5.40 1.85
CA ALA A 105 12.07 -4.40 1.56
C ALA A 105 13.45 -4.83 2.08
N LYS A 106 13.50 -5.36 3.31
CA LYS A 106 14.75 -5.88 3.88
C LYS A 106 15.31 -7.02 3.05
N LYS A 107 14.46 -7.96 2.66
CA LYS A 107 14.83 -9.12 1.86
C LYS A 107 15.39 -8.70 0.50
N GLU A 108 14.82 -7.64 -0.09
CA GLU A 108 15.25 -7.08 -1.37
C GLU A 108 16.41 -6.09 -1.22
N GLN A 109 16.97 -5.98 -0.02
CA GLN A 109 18.12 -5.12 0.27
C GLN A 109 17.85 -3.63 0.05
N CYS A 110 16.60 -3.22 0.26
CA CYS A 110 16.24 -1.80 0.23
C CYS A 110 16.82 -1.07 1.45
N LYS A 111 17.19 0.18 1.26
CA LYS A 111 17.76 1.01 2.34
C LYS A 111 16.67 1.78 3.09
N ARG A 112 15.50 1.93 2.52
CA ARG A 112 14.35 2.58 3.18
C ARG A 112 13.04 2.14 2.59
N VAL A 113 11.98 2.32 3.38
CA VAL A 113 10.60 2.25 2.94
C VAL A 113 10.02 3.63 3.20
N ARG A 114 9.35 4.21 2.20
CA ARG A 114 8.75 5.53 2.31
C ARG A 114 7.28 5.45 2.00
N TRP A 115 6.46 6.21 2.74
CA TRP A 115 5.03 6.33 2.48
C TRP A 115 4.55 7.69 2.97
N LEU A 116 3.35 8.07 2.55
CA LEU A 116 2.73 9.34 2.95
C LEU A 116 1.74 9.11 4.08
N VAL A 117 1.56 10.14 4.89
CA VAL A 117 0.53 10.17 5.92
C VAL A 117 -0.10 11.58 5.89
N SER A 118 -1.42 11.64 6.04
CA SER A 118 -2.11 12.94 6.10
C SER A 118 -1.67 13.70 7.36
N GLY A 119 -1.33 14.97 7.19
CA GLY A 119 -0.85 15.80 8.30
C GLY A 119 -1.82 15.92 9.47
N TRP A 120 -3.13 15.76 9.19
CA TRP A 120 -4.16 15.81 10.23
C TRP A 120 -4.29 14.50 11.02
N ASN A 121 -3.69 13.40 10.55
CA ASN A 121 -3.86 12.07 11.17
C ASN A 121 -2.85 11.86 12.30
N ALA A 122 -3.10 12.50 13.43
CA ALA A 122 -2.19 12.48 14.57
C ALA A 122 -1.93 11.06 15.10
N GLU A 123 -2.96 10.22 15.12
CA GLU A 123 -2.84 8.84 15.61
C GLU A 123 -1.88 8.03 14.76
N ALA A 124 -2.01 8.11 13.43
CA ALA A 124 -1.11 7.41 12.51
C ALA A 124 0.32 7.95 12.63
N ILE A 125 0.47 9.26 12.71
CA ILE A 125 1.79 9.90 12.85
C ILE A 125 2.49 9.40 14.12
N GLU A 126 1.79 9.35 15.24
CA GLU A 126 2.36 8.85 16.50
C GLU A 126 2.76 7.36 16.37
N PHE A 127 1.91 6.56 15.74
CA PHE A 127 2.22 5.16 15.50
C PHE A 127 3.49 5.00 14.68
N TYR A 128 3.62 5.76 13.59
CA TYR A 128 4.79 5.68 12.71
C TYR A 128 6.07 6.16 13.43
N LYS A 129 5.96 7.21 14.23
CA LYS A 129 7.10 7.68 15.04
C LYS A 129 7.56 6.60 16.01
N LYS A 130 6.62 5.92 16.67
CA LYS A 130 6.96 4.86 17.63
C LYS A 130 7.67 3.68 16.97
N MET A 131 7.38 3.41 15.71
CA MET A 131 8.07 2.33 15.01
C MET A 131 9.42 2.77 14.44
N GLY A 132 9.79 4.03 14.61
CA GLY A 132 11.09 4.55 14.20
C GLY A 132 11.10 5.34 12.91
N ALA A 133 9.93 5.61 12.31
CA ALA A 133 9.86 6.40 11.09
C ALA A 133 10.10 7.88 11.40
N VAL A 134 10.74 8.58 10.48
CA VAL A 134 10.94 10.03 10.55
C VAL A 134 9.84 10.69 9.72
N ILE A 135 9.13 11.64 10.31
CA ILE A 135 8.09 12.38 9.61
C ILE A 135 8.72 13.64 9.00
N GLU A 136 8.75 13.69 7.66
CA GLU A 136 9.29 14.84 6.94
C GLU A 136 8.18 15.84 6.65
N THR A 137 8.35 17.08 7.06
CA THR A 137 7.31 18.11 6.93
C THR A 137 7.75 19.33 6.15
N THR A 138 8.99 19.34 5.64
CA THR A 138 9.55 20.52 4.96
C THR A 138 9.46 20.42 3.44
N GLU A 139 9.14 19.26 2.89
CA GLU A 139 9.07 19.07 1.45
C GLU A 139 7.62 18.91 1.00
N TYR A 140 7.32 19.43 -0.18
CA TYR A 140 5.99 19.36 -0.77
C TYR A 140 6.01 18.44 -1.98
N ILE A 141 4.86 17.85 -2.27
CA ILE A 141 4.69 16.97 -3.44
C ILE A 141 4.39 17.86 -4.65
N CYS A 142 5.13 17.66 -5.74
CA CYS A 142 4.81 18.23 -7.04
C CYS A 142 4.28 17.09 -7.89
N ASP A 143 3.06 17.22 -8.36
CA ASP A 143 2.37 16.18 -9.10
C ASP A 143 1.87 16.74 -10.43
N LEU A 144 2.41 16.25 -11.53
CA LEU A 144 2.03 16.65 -12.88
C LEU A 144 1.50 15.44 -13.63
N ALA A 145 0.19 15.47 -13.92
CA ALA A 145 -0.42 14.40 -14.70
C ALA A 145 0.12 14.41 -16.15
N ILE A 146 0.36 13.22 -16.68
CA ILE A 146 0.81 13.04 -18.07
C ILE A 146 -0.35 12.47 -18.86
N GLU A 147 -0.70 13.11 -19.97
CA GLU A 147 -1.77 12.69 -20.86
C GLU A 147 -1.23 11.92 -22.07
#